data_da294f44749dc773dce1e12e65b6f535
#
_entry.id   da294f44749dc773dce1e12e65b6f535
#
_cell.length_a   1.000
_cell.length_b   1.000
_cell.length_c   1.000
_cell.angle_alpha   90.00
_cell.angle_beta   90.00
_cell.angle_gamma   90.00
#
_symmetry.space_group_name_H-M   'P 1'
#
loop_
_entity.id
_entity.type
_entity.pdbx_description
1 polymer ?
#
loop_
_entity_poly.entity_id
_entity_poly.type
_entity_poly.pdbx_seq_one_letter_code
_entity_poly.pdbx_strand_id
1 'polypeptide(L)'
;GLGDVYKRQTIAITSVYYFIAARIILGIGEAGNFPAAIKVTAEYFPKKDRAFSTSIFNAGSTIGALIAPLCIPTLARYFQRMGVGNGWEMAFIVIGGLGFIWMGLWIFMYKKPDENPHVNAAELAYIEQDKDNEEDKKATTPTTKDEKSISFLQCFKYPQTWAVFFGKFMTDGVWWFFLFWAPAYISDVYGFSSDTPTAQMLIFVLYAITMLSVYGGKLPTIIINKTGKNPYAARMQAMFIFALFPLLALFAQPLGNKEVFGEQAYWFPIIIIGIAGAAHQSWSANIYSVVGDMFPKSTIAAIVGIGGMAGGIS
;
A
#
# COMPACT_ATOMS: atom_id res chain seq x y z
N GLY A 1 7.15 17.88 -44.05
CA GLY A 1 6.48 19.12 -43.97
C GLY A 1 5.42 19.21 -42.90
N LEU A 2 4.59 20.24 -42.93
CA LEU A 2 3.52 20.51 -41.96
C LEU A 2 2.56 19.33 -41.74
N GLY A 3 2.27 18.53 -42.77
CA GLY A 3 1.42 17.36 -42.68
C GLY A 3 1.95 16.24 -41.80
N ASP A 4 3.26 16.08 -41.68
CA ASP A 4 3.87 15.06 -40.80
C ASP A 4 3.84 15.48 -39.33
N VAL A 5 3.93 16.79 -39.05
CA VAL A 5 3.78 17.36 -37.73
C VAL A 5 2.36 17.18 -37.24
N TYR A 6 1.37 17.45 -38.04
CA TYR A 6 -0.05 17.23 -37.72
C TYR A 6 -0.38 15.76 -37.49
N LYS A 7 0.11 14.85 -38.35
CA LYS A 7 -0.05 13.40 -38.13
C LYS A 7 0.57 12.92 -36.84
N ARG A 8 1.79 13.37 -36.53
CA ARG A 8 2.46 13.00 -35.24
C ARG A 8 1.72 13.55 -34.02
N GLN A 9 1.20 14.78 -34.10
CA GLN A 9 0.40 15.37 -33.02
C GLN A 9 -0.93 14.64 -32.82
N THR A 10 -1.62 14.31 -33.91
CA THR A 10 -2.89 13.56 -33.85
C THR A 10 -2.69 12.15 -33.31
N ILE A 11 -1.64 11.45 -33.72
CA ILE A 11 -1.28 10.14 -33.21
C ILE A 11 -0.90 10.23 -31.71
N ALA A 12 -0.15 11.25 -31.31
CA ALA A 12 0.22 11.46 -29.90
C ALA A 12 -1.00 11.74 -29.02
N ILE A 13 -1.91 12.60 -29.46
CA ILE A 13 -3.15 12.90 -28.72
C ILE A 13 -4.04 11.66 -28.63
N THR A 14 -4.23 10.92 -29.74
CA THR A 14 -5.01 9.69 -29.75
C THR A 14 -4.39 8.64 -28.81
N SER A 15 -3.06 8.51 -28.81
CA SER A 15 -2.34 7.62 -27.88
C SER A 15 -2.58 7.98 -26.42
N VAL A 16 -2.59 9.28 -26.05
CA VAL A 16 -2.85 9.74 -24.68
C VAL A 16 -4.25 9.36 -24.22
N TYR A 17 -5.26 9.55 -25.04
CA TYR A 17 -6.64 9.16 -24.69
C TYR A 17 -6.80 7.66 -24.49
N TYR A 18 -6.17 6.83 -25.32
CA TYR A 18 -6.14 5.38 -25.11
C TYR A 18 -5.44 4.99 -23.81
N PHE A 19 -4.33 5.64 -23.49
CA PHE A 19 -3.64 5.42 -22.19
C PHE A 19 -4.52 5.81 -21.01
N ILE A 20 -5.19 6.95 -21.07
CA ILE A 20 -6.11 7.39 -20.01
C ILE A 20 -7.26 6.37 -19.86
N ALA A 21 -7.88 5.95 -20.95
CA ALA A 21 -8.96 4.97 -20.93
C ALA A 21 -8.48 3.63 -20.32
N ALA A 22 -7.32 3.14 -20.76
CA ALA A 22 -6.73 1.92 -20.20
C ALA A 22 -6.43 2.05 -18.69
N ARG A 23 -5.94 3.21 -18.25
CA ARG A 23 -5.70 3.50 -16.82
C ARG A 23 -6.99 3.55 -16.00
N ILE A 24 -8.05 4.11 -16.56
CA ILE A 24 -9.36 4.12 -15.90
C ILE A 24 -9.89 2.69 -15.74
N ILE A 25 -9.82 1.87 -16.78
CA ILE A 25 -10.25 0.46 -16.74
C ILE A 25 -9.41 -0.32 -15.71
N LEU A 26 -8.09 -0.14 -15.72
CA LEU A 26 -7.18 -0.74 -14.76
C LEU A 26 -7.54 -0.33 -13.33
N GLY A 27 -7.74 0.98 -13.07
CA GLY A 27 -8.12 1.49 -11.76
C GLY A 27 -9.44 0.91 -11.24
N ILE A 28 -10.44 0.75 -12.11
CA ILE A 28 -11.71 0.09 -11.76
C ILE A 28 -11.46 -1.39 -11.42
N GLY A 29 -10.61 -2.10 -12.18
CA GLY A 29 -10.29 -3.51 -11.94
C GLY A 29 -9.51 -3.71 -10.64
N GLU A 30 -8.62 -2.80 -10.28
CA GLU A 30 -7.79 -2.86 -9.06
C GLU A 30 -8.51 -2.37 -7.80
N ALA A 31 -9.56 -1.58 -7.92
CA ALA A 31 -10.22 -0.92 -6.78
C ALA A 31 -10.68 -1.89 -5.68
N GLY A 32 -11.05 -3.12 -6.02
CA GLY A 32 -11.50 -4.15 -5.08
C GLY A 32 -10.38 -4.88 -4.35
N ASN A 33 -9.15 -4.84 -4.83
CA ASN A 33 -8.05 -5.68 -4.33
C ASN A 33 -7.71 -5.36 -2.86
N PHE A 34 -7.45 -4.10 -2.55
CA PHE A 34 -7.08 -3.66 -1.20
C PHE A 34 -8.21 -3.87 -0.17
N PRO A 35 -9.46 -3.47 -0.43
CA PRO A 35 -10.60 -3.79 0.43
C PRO A 35 -10.79 -5.28 0.69
N ALA A 36 -10.61 -6.13 -0.33
CA ALA A 36 -10.67 -7.57 -0.20
C ALA A 36 -9.56 -8.11 0.71
N ALA A 37 -8.32 -7.65 0.54
CA ALA A 37 -7.19 -8.07 1.37
C ALA A 37 -7.38 -7.70 2.84
N ILE A 38 -7.88 -6.50 3.15
CA ILE A 38 -8.20 -6.10 4.53
C ILE A 38 -9.34 -6.96 5.11
N LYS A 39 -10.36 -7.27 4.31
CA LYS A 39 -11.45 -8.15 4.73
C LYS A 39 -10.92 -9.55 5.07
N VAL A 40 -10.10 -10.14 4.23
CA VAL A 40 -9.48 -11.46 4.47
C VAL A 40 -8.60 -11.43 5.71
N THR A 41 -7.83 -10.37 5.90
CA THR A 41 -7.05 -10.19 7.13
C THR A 41 -7.95 -10.16 8.38
N ALA A 42 -9.12 -9.52 8.31
CA ALA A 42 -10.07 -9.49 9.41
C ALA A 42 -10.77 -10.84 9.64
N GLU A 43 -10.84 -11.71 8.62
CA GLU A 43 -11.41 -13.05 8.71
C GLU A 43 -10.43 -14.08 9.29
N TYR A 44 -9.13 -13.99 8.93
CA TYR A 44 -8.11 -14.98 9.27
C TYR A 44 -7.26 -14.62 10.50
N PHE A 45 -7.31 -13.37 10.96
CA PHE A 45 -6.45 -12.92 12.06
C PHE A 45 -7.25 -12.28 13.20
N PRO A 46 -6.95 -12.64 14.47
CA PRO A 46 -7.49 -11.94 15.62
C PRO A 46 -7.04 -10.49 15.66
N LYS A 47 -7.81 -9.63 16.36
CA LYS A 47 -7.57 -8.16 16.39
C LYS A 47 -6.13 -7.80 16.73
N LYS A 48 -5.48 -8.54 17.66
CA LYS A 48 -4.10 -8.25 18.07
C LYS A 48 -3.06 -8.40 16.95
N ASP A 49 -3.27 -9.31 15.97
CA ASP A 49 -2.30 -9.64 14.92
C ASP A 49 -2.61 -9.00 13.56
N ARG A 50 -3.79 -8.39 13.39
CA ARG A 50 -4.22 -7.76 12.12
C ARG A 50 -3.24 -6.73 11.60
N ALA A 51 -2.65 -5.92 12.48
CA ALA A 51 -1.70 -4.89 12.05
C ALA A 51 -0.43 -5.49 11.45
N PHE A 52 0.05 -6.60 12.00
CA PHE A 52 1.20 -7.31 11.46
C PHE A 52 0.88 -7.98 10.12
N SER A 53 -0.24 -8.68 10.02
CA SER A 53 -0.70 -9.28 8.75
C SER A 53 -0.89 -8.21 7.67
N THR A 54 -1.53 -7.08 8.01
CA THR A 54 -1.71 -5.95 7.10
C THR A 54 -0.36 -5.37 6.65
N SER A 55 0.63 -5.27 7.51
CA SER A 55 1.95 -4.76 7.14
C SER A 55 2.70 -5.69 6.19
N ILE A 56 2.51 -7.00 6.29
CA ILE A 56 3.13 -7.97 5.38
C ILE A 56 2.58 -7.79 3.97
N PHE A 57 1.26 -7.79 3.78
CA PHE A 57 0.73 -7.63 2.43
C PHE A 57 0.95 -6.22 1.88
N ASN A 58 0.92 -5.18 2.74
CA ASN A 58 1.20 -3.81 2.33
C ASN A 58 2.65 -3.65 1.81
N ALA A 59 3.60 -4.42 2.36
CA ALA A 59 4.97 -4.47 1.85
C ALA A 59 5.06 -4.99 0.42
N GLY A 60 4.04 -5.70 -0.09
CA GLY A 60 3.96 -6.13 -1.48
C GLY A 60 4.07 -4.98 -2.48
N SER A 61 3.47 -3.81 -2.18
CA SER A 61 3.59 -2.60 -3.00
C SER A 61 5.03 -2.08 -3.03
N THR A 62 5.73 -2.13 -1.92
CA THR A 62 7.15 -1.74 -1.81
C THR A 62 8.05 -2.73 -2.56
N ILE A 63 7.77 -4.04 -2.51
CA ILE A 63 8.47 -5.05 -3.30
C ILE A 63 8.28 -4.78 -4.79
N GLY A 64 7.05 -4.45 -5.21
CA GLY A 64 6.77 -4.03 -6.58
C GLY A 64 7.59 -2.83 -7.00
N ALA A 65 7.63 -1.77 -6.18
CA ALA A 65 8.41 -0.56 -6.43
C ALA A 65 9.92 -0.82 -6.49
N LEU A 66 10.42 -1.82 -5.76
CA LEU A 66 11.82 -2.22 -5.77
C LEU A 66 12.20 -3.04 -7.02
N ILE A 67 11.31 -3.92 -7.47
CA ILE A 67 11.59 -4.86 -8.58
C ILE A 67 11.27 -4.24 -9.95
N ALA A 68 10.20 -3.44 -10.06
CA ALA A 68 9.71 -2.90 -11.31
C ALA A 68 10.76 -2.09 -12.10
N PRO A 69 11.55 -1.18 -11.49
CA PRO A 69 12.58 -0.42 -12.22
C PRO A 69 13.70 -1.28 -12.80
N LEU A 70 13.93 -2.47 -12.26
CA LEU A 70 14.94 -3.41 -12.75
C LEU A 70 14.37 -4.32 -13.84
N CYS A 71 13.18 -4.87 -13.62
CA CYS A 71 12.58 -5.88 -14.48
C CYS A 71 11.93 -5.29 -15.73
N ILE A 72 11.16 -4.19 -15.60
CA ILE A 72 10.37 -3.64 -16.71
C ILE A 72 11.26 -3.14 -17.86
N PRO A 73 12.30 -2.30 -17.63
CA PRO A 73 13.18 -1.87 -18.71
C PRO A 73 13.97 -3.01 -19.34
N THR A 74 14.34 -4.02 -18.54
CA THR A 74 15.06 -5.20 -19.05
C THR A 74 14.18 -6.02 -19.96
N LEU A 75 12.91 -6.24 -19.56
CA LEU A 75 11.93 -6.96 -20.36
C LEU A 75 11.60 -6.21 -21.64
N ALA A 76 11.40 -4.89 -21.58
CA ALA A 76 11.15 -4.05 -22.75
C ALA A 76 12.32 -4.11 -23.75
N ARG A 77 13.57 -3.98 -23.30
CA ARG A 77 14.76 -4.12 -24.14
C ARG A 77 14.89 -5.50 -24.78
N TYR A 78 14.53 -6.54 -24.05
CA TYR A 78 14.55 -7.92 -24.55
C TYR A 78 13.59 -8.06 -25.76
N PHE A 79 12.33 -7.64 -25.63
CA PHE A 79 11.34 -7.72 -26.71
C PHE A 79 11.66 -6.77 -27.87
N GLN A 80 12.20 -5.59 -27.59
CA GLN A 80 12.67 -4.68 -28.64
C GLN A 80 13.76 -5.31 -29.49
N ARG A 81 14.73 -6.03 -28.88
CA ARG A 81 15.79 -6.76 -29.60
C ARG A 81 15.24 -7.92 -30.43
N MET A 82 14.12 -8.51 -30.02
CA MET A 82 13.42 -9.54 -30.79
C MET A 82 12.59 -8.98 -31.95
N GLY A 83 12.53 -7.65 -32.14
CA GLY A 83 11.77 -7.00 -33.19
C GLY A 83 10.27 -6.95 -32.92
N VAL A 84 9.83 -7.10 -31.68
CA VAL A 84 8.42 -7.08 -31.28
C VAL A 84 8.05 -5.67 -30.80
N GLY A 85 7.56 -4.84 -31.70
CA GLY A 85 7.14 -3.45 -31.41
C GLY A 85 8.26 -2.59 -30.81
N ASN A 86 7.91 -1.68 -29.91
CA ASN A 86 8.88 -0.90 -29.14
C ASN A 86 9.34 -1.65 -27.85
N GLY A 87 8.81 -2.84 -27.59
CA GLY A 87 9.15 -3.71 -26.48
C GLY A 87 8.39 -3.41 -25.17
N TRP A 88 8.02 -2.16 -24.91
CA TRP A 88 7.29 -1.79 -23.67
C TRP A 88 5.86 -2.34 -23.67
N GLU A 89 5.21 -2.47 -24.82
CA GLU A 89 3.87 -3.05 -24.97
C GLU A 89 3.86 -4.50 -24.44
N MET A 90 4.91 -5.25 -24.79
CA MET A 90 5.05 -6.63 -24.34
C MET A 90 5.33 -6.73 -22.86
N ALA A 91 6.06 -5.76 -22.27
CA ALA A 91 6.24 -5.70 -20.83
C ALA A 91 4.90 -5.58 -20.10
N PHE A 92 3.98 -4.72 -20.58
CA PHE A 92 2.62 -4.63 -20.03
C PHE A 92 1.84 -5.94 -20.16
N ILE A 93 1.91 -6.61 -21.32
CA ILE A 93 1.22 -7.88 -21.55
C ILE A 93 1.73 -8.96 -20.60
N VAL A 94 3.05 -9.07 -20.43
CA VAL A 94 3.65 -10.09 -19.54
C VAL A 94 3.27 -9.82 -18.08
N ILE A 95 3.42 -8.58 -17.61
CA ILE A 95 3.06 -8.23 -16.22
C ILE A 95 1.55 -8.39 -15.98
N GLY A 96 0.71 -7.96 -16.93
CA GLY A 96 -0.73 -8.17 -16.86
C GLY A 96 -1.11 -9.66 -16.86
N GLY A 97 -0.40 -10.48 -17.65
CA GLY A 97 -0.56 -11.94 -17.68
C GLY A 97 -0.30 -12.59 -16.31
N LEU A 98 0.71 -12.13 -15.57
CA LEU A 98 0.95 -12.59 -14.20
C LEU A 98 -0.23 -12.31 -13.27
N GLY A 99 -0.95 -11.20 -13.49
CA GLY A 99 -2.17 -10.88 -12.73
C GLY A 99 -3.29 -11.92 -12.94
N PHE A 100 -3.47 -12.44 -14.15
CA PHE A 100 -4.43 -13.52 -14.42
C PHE A 100 -4.03 -14.84 -13.75
N ILE A 101 -2.74 -15.16 -13.72
CA ILE A 101 -2.22 -16.33 -12.98
C ILE A 101 -2.54 -16.18 -11.49
N TRP A 102 -2.26 -15.01 -10.92
CA TRP A 102 -2.60 -14.72 -9.52
C TRP A 102 -4.10 -14.86 -9.24
N MET A 103 -4.96 -14.33 -10.12
CA MET A 103 -6.41 -14.44 -9.97
C MET A 103 -6.86 -15.92 -9.98
N GLY A 104 -6.28 -16.73 -10.88
CA GLY A 104 -6.53 -18.17 -10.89
C GLY A 104 -6.15 -18.82 -9.57
N LEU A 105 -4.93 -18.58 -9.08
CA LEU A 105 -4.48 -19.11 -7.79
C LEU A 105 -5.40 -18.67 -6.64
N TRP A 106 -5.84 -17.42 -6.64
CA TRP A 106 -6.75 -16.92 -5.63
C TRP A 106 -8.08 -17.68 -5.59
N ILE A 107 -8.71 -17.89 -6.73
CA ILE A 107 -10.00 -18.61 -6.82
C ILE A 107 -9.89 -20.04 -6.28
N PHE A 108 -8.77 -20.72 -6.53
CA PHE A 108 -8.57 -22.09 -6.08
C PHE A 108 -8.13 -22.20 -4.61
N MET A 109 -7.37 -21.22 -4.11
CA MET A 109 -6.77 -21.30 -2.77
C MET A 109 -7.61 -20.64 -1.69
N TYR A 110 -8.35 -19.56 -2.03
CA TYR A 110 -9.12 -18.84 -1.03
C TYR A 110 -10.39 -19.59 -0.65
N LYS A 111 -10.54 -19.85 0.65
CA LYS A 111 -11.75 -20.35 1.32
C LYS A 111 -11.89 -19.60 2.64
N LYS A 112 -13.10 -19.57 3.20
CA LYS A 112 -13.27 -19.05 4.56
C LYS A 112 -12.57 -19.95 5.58
N PRO A 113 -12.14 -19.42 6.75
CA PRO A 113 -11.45 -20.22 7.76
C PRO A 113 -12.20 -21.48 8.19
N ASP A 114 -13.52 -21.37 8.36
CA ASP A 114 -14.43 -22.47 8.73
C ASP A 114 -14.64 -23.52 7.63
N GLU A 115 -14.46 -23.14 6.37
CA GLU A 115 -14.59 -24.00 5.19
C GLU A 115 -13.23 -24.53 4.69
N ASN A 116 -12.12 -24.06 5.27
CA ASN A 116 -10.78 -24.36 4.78
C ASN A 116 -10.25 -25.67 5.39
N PRO A 117 -10.05 -26.74 4.60
CA PRO A 117 -9.58 -28.03 5.10
C PRO A 117 -8.14 -28.01 5.66
N HIS A 118 -7.39 -26.95 5.41
CA HIS A 118 -6.02 -26.78 5.92
C HIS A 118 -5.97 -26.10 7.30
N VAL A 119 -7.08 -25.54 7.78
CA VAL A 119 -7.19 -24.93 9.10
C VAL A 119 -7.58 -25.98 10.12
N ASN A 120 -6.72 -26.22 11.11
CA ASN A 120 -6.99 -27.16 12.18
C ASN A 120 -7.85 -26.53 13.30
N ALA A 121 -8.41 -27.36 14.21
CA ALA A 121 -9.30 -26.88 15.25
C ALA A 121 -8.64 -25.87 16.22
N ALA A 122 -7.33 -26.04 16.52
CA ALA A 122 -6.61 -25.12 17.39
C ALA A 122 -6.37 -23.76 16.70
N GLU A 123 -6.08 -23.77 15.39
CA GLU A 123 -5.92 -22.60 14.59
C GLU A 123 -7.25 -21.86 14.42
N LEU A 124 -8.34 -22.59 14.20
CA LEU A 124 -9.68 -22.00 14.13
C LEU A 124 -10.05 -21.33 15.46
N ALA A 125 -9.82 -21.99 16.59
CA ALA A 125 -10.02 -21.38 17.92
C ALA A 125 -9.17 -20.13 18.14
N TYR A 126 -7.94 -20.12 17.64
CA TYR A 126 -7.09 -18.94 17.68
C TYR A 126 -7.63 -17.76 16.83
N ILE A 127 -8.11 -18.05 15.63
CA ILE A 127 -8.73 -17.07 14.72
C ILE A 127 -10.00 -16.49 15.37
N GLU A 128 -10.76 -17.31 16.06
CA GLU A 128 -12.07 -16.98 16.65
C GLU A 128 -12.01 -16.42 18.07
N GLN A 129 -10.83 -16.36 18.70
CA GLN A 129 -10.68 -15.93 20.10
C GLN A 129 -11.33 -14.57 20.45
N ASP A 130 -11.58 -13.73 19.46
CA ASP A 130 -12.25 -12.44 19.65
C ASP A 130 -13.78 -12.52 19.52
N LYS A 131 -14.34 -13.66 19.03
CA LYS A 131 -15.79 -13.85 18.86
C LYS A 131 -16.48 -14.01 20.21
N ASP A 132 -15.87 -14.76 21.13
CA ASP A 132 -16.43 -15.01 22.46
C ASP A 132 -16.61 -13.70 23.25
N ASN A 133 -15.66 -12.76 23.09
CA ASN A 133 -15.75 -11.43 23.68
C ASN A 133 -16.83 -10.52 23.07
N GLU A 134 -17.29 -10.82 21.87
CA GLU A 134 -18.37 -10.08 21.20
C GLU A 134 -19.74 -10.69 21.53
N GLU A 135 -19.83 -12.00 21.72
CA GLU A 135 -21.06 -12.68 22.13
C GLU A 135 -21.45 -12.33 23.58
N ASP A 136 -20.50 -12.22 24.50
CA ASP A 136 -20.73 -11.76 25.87
C ASP A 136 -21.25 -10.29 25.93
N LYS A 137 -20.85 -9.46 24.99
CA LYS A 137 -21.36 -8.09 24.88
C LYS A 137 -22.73 -8.03 24.18
N LYS A 138 -23.06 -9.00 23.33
CA LYS A 138 -24.38 -9.12 22.68
C LYS A 138 -25.45 -9.72 23.59
N ALA A 139 -25.07 -10.52 24.59
CA ALA A 139 -25.99 -11.08 25.56
C ALA A 139 -26.67 -10.01 26.44
N THR A 140 -26.15 -8.80 26.47
CA THR A 140 -26.72 -7.65 27.20
C THR A 140 -27.57 -6.72 26.34
N THR A 141 -27.67 -6.96 25.03
CA THR A 141 -28.54 -6.17 24.13
C THR A 141 -29.26 -7.11 23.14
N PRO A 142 -30.61 -7.12 23.05
CA PRO A 142 -31.33 -7.98 22.12
C PRO A 142 -31.00 -7.60 20.68
N THR A 143 -30.17 -8.40 20.01
CA THR A 143 -29.80 -8.18 18.62
C THR A 143 -30.71 -8.97 17.70
N THR A 144 -31.48 -8.28 16.89
CA THR A 144 -32.16 -8.78 15.69
C THR A 144 -31.14 -9.42 14.72
N LYS A 145 -31.50 -10.57 14.19
CA LYS A 145 -30.73 -11.48 13.33
C LYS A 145 -30.29 -10.96 11.94
N ASP A 146 -30.28 -9.64 11.73
CA ASP A 146 -29.78 -9.04 10.49
C ASP A 146 -28.78 -7.94 10.86
N GLU A 147 -27.47 -8.24 10.84
CA GLU A 147 -26.46 -7.20 10.68
C GLU A 147 -26.66 -6.57 9.29
N LYS A 148 -27.57 -5.59 9.23
CA LYS A 148 -27.76 -4.78 8.01
C LYS A 148 -26.42 -4.15 7.65
N SER A 149 -25.86 -4.55 6.53
CA SER A 149 -24.69 -3.89 5.99
C SER A 149 -25.00 -2.40 5.86
N ILE A 150 -24.12 -1.57 6.43
CA ILE A 150 -24.27 -0.11 6.33
C ILE A 150 -24.04 0.24 4.86
N SER A 151 -25.00 0.92 4.23
CA SER A 151 -24.86 1.39 2.85
C SER A 151 -23.64 2.31 2.71
N PHE A 152 -22.97 2.31 1.57
CA PHE A 152 -21.82 3.15 1.28
C PHE A 152 -22.05 4.63 1.65
N LEU A 153 -23.18 5.20 1.28
CA LEU A 153 -23.52 6.60 1.61
C LEU A 153 -23.78 6.80 3.11
N GLN A 154 -24.29 5.78 3.81
CA GLN A 154 -24.50 5.86 5.25
C GLN A 154 -23.18 5.85 6.03
N CYS A 155 -22.10 5.31 5.46
CA CYS A 155 -20.78 5.35 6.10
C CYS A 155 -20.34 6.78 6.42
N PHE A 156 -20.68 7.76 5.60
CA PHE A 156 -20.33 9.17 5.80
C PHE A 156 -21.05 9.84 6.99
N LYS A 157 -22.03 9.18 7.59
CA LYS A 157 -22.68 9.67 8.83
C LYS A 157 -21.83 9.42 10.08
N TYR A 158 -20.82 8.56 10.00
CA TYR A 158 -19.97 8.20 11.12
C TYR A 158 -18.73 9.09 11.17
N PRO A 159 -18.43 9.76 12.30
CA PRO A 159 -17.21 10.57 12.45
C PRO A 159 -15.93 9.77 12.21
N GLN A 160 -15.92 8.47 12.53
CA GLN A 160 -14.81 7.57 12.33
C GLN A 160 -14.45 7.42 10.83
N THR A 161 -15.44 7.44 9.94
CA THR A 161 -15.21 7.43 8.49
C THR A 161 -14.45 8.66 8.04
N TRP A 162 -14.84 9.83 8.55
CA TRP A 162 -14.14 11.09 8.26
C TRP A 162 -12.72 11.11 8.82
N ALA A 163 -12.50 10.52 10.01
CA ALA A 163 -11.15 10.37 10.55
C ALA A 163 -10.25 9.52 9.64
N VAL A 164 -10.78 8.42 9.09
CA VAL A 164 -10.06 7.58 8.11
C VAL A 164 -9.85 8.34 6.81
N PHE A 165 -10.87 9.03 6.30
CA PHE A 165 -10.80 9.84 5.08
C PHE A 165 -9.69 10.89 5.17
N PHE A 166 -9.73 11.77 6.18
CA PHE A 166 -8.71 12.81 6.34
C PHE A 166 -7.34 12.26 6.70
N GLY A 167 -7.28 11.18 7.50
CA GLY A 167 -6.04 10.50 7.79
C GLY A 167 -5.35 9.99 6.52
N LYS A 168 -6.07 9.32 5.63
CA LYS A 168 -5.55 8.84 4.35
C LYS A 168 -5.25 9.97 3.39
N PHE A 169 -6.15 10.95 3.27
CA PHE A 169 -5.93 12.13 2.43
C PHE A 169 -4.61 12.84 2.77
N MET A 170 -4.32 13.06 4.05
CA MET A 170 -3.12 13.78 4.47
C MET A 170 -1.83 12.95 4.36
N THR A 171 -1.93 11.63 4.45
CA THR A 171 -0.74 10.78 4.52
C THR A 171 -0.36 10.16 3.18
N ASP A 172 -1.32 9.78 2.34
CA ASP A 172 -1.02 9.09 1.09
C ASP A 172 -0.32 10.00 0.08
N GLY A 173 -0.59 11.31 0.09
CA GLY A 173 0.17 12.29 -0.69
C GLY A 173 1.67 12.26 -0.41
N VAL A 174 2.06 12.04 0.85
CA VAL A 174 3.47 11.88 1.24
C VAL A 174 4.06 10.61 0.62
N TRP A 175 3.28 9.51 0.60
CA TRP A 175 3.71 8.27 -0.04
C TRP A 175 3.88 8.42 -1.55
N TRP A 176 2.90 9.03 -2.22
CA TRP A 176 2.99 9.30 -3.65
C TRP A 176 4.17 10.18 -4.00
N PHE A 177 4.45 11.19 -3.15
CA PHE A 177 5.66 12.00 -3.29
C PHE A 177 6.92 11.14 -3.22
N PHE A 178 7.10 10.31 -2.21
CA PHE A 178 8.27 9.44 -2.11
C PHE A 178 8.37 8.45 -3.27
N LEU A 179 7.25 7.92 -3.76
CA LEU A 179 7.23 6.93 -4.83
C LEU A 179 7.61 7.54 -6.19
N PHE A 180 7.08 8.70 -6.52
CA PHE A 180 7.24 9.28 -7.85
C PHE A 180 8.36 10.32 -7.93
N TRP A 181 8.61 11.05 -6.87
CA TRP A 181 9.57 12.15 -6.89
C TRP A 181 10.96 11.80 -6.35
N ALA A 182 11.12 10.73 -5.56
CA ALA A 182 12.44 10.33 -5.10
C ALA A 182 13.42 9.99 -6.24
N PRO A 183 13.02 9.27 -7.32
CA PRO A 183 13.87 9.08 -8.49
C PRO A 183 14.22 10.39 -9.21
N ALA A 184 13.26 11.30 -9.36
CA ALA A 184 13.49 12.63 -9.95
C ALA A 184 14.44 13.47 -9.09
N TYR A 185 14.26 13.47 -7.77
CA TYR A 185 15.15 14.12 -6.83
C TYR A 185 16.60 13.64 -6.96
N ILE A 186 16.82 12.34 -7.08
CA ILE A 186 18.16 11.75 -7.29
C ILE A 186 18.77 12.26 -8.59
N SER A 187 17.97 12.33 -9.66
CA SER A 187 18.42 12.82 -10.97
C SER A 187 18.73 14.32 -10.94
N ASP A 188 17.84 15.12 -10.41
CA ASP A 188 17.91 16.59 -10.49
C ASP A 188 18.96 17.17 -9.54
N VAL A 189 19.09 16.60 -8.33
CA VAL A 189 20.00 17.12 -7.30
C VAL A 189 21.40 16.54 -7.43
N TYR A 190 21.52 15.27 -7.81
CA TYR A 190 22.81 14.56 -7.84
C TYR A 190 23.31 14.28 -9.25
N GLY A 191 22.50 14.52 -10.29
CA GLY A 191 22.86 14.30 -11.69
C GLY A 191 22.91 12.80 -12.10
N PHE A 192 22.34 11.91 -11.29
CA PHE A 192 22.29 10.49 -11.62
C PHE A 192 21.03 10.18 -12.44
N SER A 193 21.19 9.99 -13.74
CA SER A 193 20.09 9.56 -14.61
C SER A 193 19.53 8.20 -14.17
N SER A 194 18.20 8.01 -14.24
CA SER A 194 17.49 6.85 -13.73
C SER A 194 17.92 5.51 -14.36
N ASP A 195 18.60 5.54 -15.49
CA ASP A 195 19.15 4.36 -16.18
C ASP A 195 20.56 3.99 -15.70
N THR A 196 21.20 4.82 -14.88
CA THR A 196 22.54 4.56 -14.34
C THR A 196 22.49 3.51 -13.20
N PRO A 197 23.52 2.63 -13.11
CA PRO A 197 23.60 1.66 -12.01
C PRO A 197 23.57 2.32 -10.63
N THR A 198 24.16 3.51 -10.48
CA THR A 198 24.17 4.25 -9.22
C THR A 198 22.77 4.68 -8.83
N ALA A 199 22.00 5.30 -9.73
CA ALA A 199 20.62 5.70 -9.45
C ALA A 199 19.76 4.49 -9.09
N GLN A 200 19.88 3.40 -9.85
CA GLN A 200 19.15 2.16 -9.58
C GLN A 200 19.51 1.57 -8.20
N MET A 201 20.78 1.60 -7.81
CA MET A 201 21.20 1.16 -6.48
C MET A 201 20.63 2.05 -5.37
N LEU A 202 20.63 3.38 -5.54
CA LEU A 202 20.08 4.32 -4.57
C LEU A 202 18.56 4.11 -4.39
N ILE A 203 17.83 3.96 -5.50
CA ILE A 203 16.39 3.66 -5.48
C ILE A 203 16.13 2.30 -4.81
N PHE A 204 16.94 1.30 -5.14
CA PHE A 204 16.86 -0.01 -4.51
C PHE A 204 17.03 0.07 -2.99
N VAL A 205 18.08 0.75 -2.51
CA VAL A 205 18.36 0.90 -1.07
C VAL A 205 17.23 1.67 -0.37
N LEU A 206 16.70 2.74 -0.98
CA LEU A 206 15.57 3.50 -0.45
C LEU A 206 14.37 2.58 -0.18
N TYR A 207 13.95 1.80 -1.18
CA TYR A 207 12.80 0.91 -1.03
C TYR A 207 13.12 -0.32 -0.15
N ALA A 208 14.36 -0.79 -0.14
CA ALA A 208 14.79 -1.84 0.79
C ALA A 208 14.65 -1.39 2.26
N ILE A 209 15.02 -0.14 2.57
CA ILE A 209 14.80 0.46 3.89
C ILE A 209 13.29 0.58 4.17
N THR A 210 12.50 1.00 3.18
CA THR A 210 11.03 1.10 3.33
C THR A 210 10.38 -0.24 3.69
N MET A 211 10.94 -1.38 3.30
CA MET A 211 10.45 -2.70 3.70
C MET A 211 10.51 -2.96 5.21
N LEU A 212 11.29 -2.19 5.98
CA LEU A 212 11.27 -2.27 7.44
C LEU A 212 9.87 -1.99 8.03
N SER A 213 8.97 -1.42 7.24
CA SER A 213 7.54 -1.24 7.59
C SER A 213 6.85 -2.53 8.02
N VAL A 214 7.29 -3.69 7.56
CA VAL A 214 6.76 -5.00 8.00
C VAL A 214 6.87 -5.15 9.52
N TYR A 215 7.97 -4.71 10.10
CA TYR A 215 8.15 -4.73 11.56
C TYR A 215 7.31 -3.68 12.28
N GLY A 216 6.93 -2.61 11.60
CA GLY A 216 6.06 -1.57 12.14
C GLY A 216 4.66 -2.09 12.52
N GLY A 217 4.16 -3.10 11.82
CA GLY A 217 2.92 -3.79 12.18
C GLY A 217 2.98 -4.56 13.51
N LYS A 218 4.19 -4.89 14.01
CA LYS A 218 4.38 -5.52 15.31
C LYS A 218 4.37 -4.54 16.50
N LEU A 219 4.58 -3.26 16.25
CA LEU A 219 4.69 -2.28 17.31
C LEU A 219 3.45 -2.21 18.21
N PRO A 220 2.20 -2.21 17.70
CA PRO A 220 1.02 -2.28 18.56
C PRO A 220 0.99 -3.52 19.45
N THR A 221 1.33 -4.68 18.91
CA THR A 221 1.40 -5.94 19.69
C THR A 221 2.43 -5.85 20.82
N ILE A 222 3.60 -5.26 20.54
CA ILE A 222 4.62 -5.02 21.56
C ILE A 222 4.10 -4.08 22.66
N ILE A 223 3.39 -3.01 22.26
CA ILE A 223 2.80 -2.05 23.22
C ILE A 223 1.75 -2.76 24.08
N ILE A 224 0.84 -3.55 23.47
CA ILE A 224 -0.18 -4.31 24.19
C ILE A 224 0.48 -5.22 25.25
N ASN A 225 1.45 -6.02 24.81
CA ASN A 225 2.13 -6.99 25.69
C ASN A 225 2.88 -6.32 26.86
N LYS A 226 3.45 -5.13 26.65
CA LYS A 226 4.20 -4.40 27.67
C LYS A 226 3.33 -3.56 28.61
N THR A 227 2.22 -3.04 28.13
CA THR A 227 1.44 -2.02 28.86
C THR A 227 0.03 -2.47 29.24
N GLY A 228 -0.47 -3.60 28.70
CA GLY A 228 -1.83 -4.07 28.87
C GLY A 228 -2.91 -3.17 28.23
N LYS A 229 -2.52 -2.22 27.34
CA LYS A 229 -3.46 -1.35 26.63
C LYS A 229 -4.35 -2.16 25.69
N ASN A 230 -5.57 -1.66 25.46
CA ASN A 230 -6.43 -2.23 24.45
C ASN A 230 -5.83 -2.04 23.03
N PRO A 231 -6.19 -2.87 22.04
CA PRO A 231 -5.63 -2.83 20.71
C PRO A 231 -5.76 -1.46 20.02
N TYR A 232 -6.89 -0.80 20.17
CA TYR A 232 -7.11 0.54 19.59
C TYR A 232 -6.12 1.58 20.15
N ALA A 233 -5.98 1.68 21.48
CA ALA A 233 -5.07 2.63 22.11
C ALA A 233 -3.61 2.35 21.75
N ALA A 234 -3.23 1.09 21.67
CA ALA A 234 -1.87 0.69 21.26
C ALA A 234 -1.58 1.08 19.82
N ARG A 235 -2.54 0.92 18.89
CA ARG A 235 -2.39 1.37 17.50
C ARG A 235 -2.33 2.87 17.38
N MET A 236 -3.17 3.62 18.10
CA MET A 236 -3.09 5.09 18.12
C MET A 236 -1.72 5.56 18.58
N GLN A 237 -1.16 4.93 19.61
CA GLN A 237 0.19 5.25 20.08
C GLN A 237 1.26 4.91 19.04
N ALA A 238 1.18 3.74 18.39
CA ALA A 238 2.10 3.35 17.33
C ALA A 238 2.02 4.32 16.13
N MET A 239 0.81 4.68 15.70
CA MET A 239 0.58 5.63 14.61
C MET A 239 1.14 7.00 14.94
N PHE A 240 1.00 7.47 16.17
CA PHE A 240 1.60 8.73 16.61
C PHE A 240 3.12 8.69 16.52
N ILE A 241 3.76 7.60 16.96
CA ILE A 241 5.21 7.41 16.83
C ILE A 241 5.63 7.46 15.37
N PHE A 242 4.96 6.71 14.49
CA PHE A 242 5.30 6.68 13.06
C PHE A 242 5.09 8.01 12.36
N ALA A 243 4.10 8.82 12.78
CA ALA A 243 3.85 10.13 12.21
C ALA A 243 4.99 11.15 12.44
N LEU A 244 5.88 10.91 13.40
CA LEU A 244 7.02 11.78 13.67
C LEU A 244 8.19 11.56 12.71
N PHE A 245 8.34 10.36 12.15
CA PHE A 245 9.49 10.02 11.29
C PHE A 245 9.55 10.79 9.96
N PRO A 246 8.44 11.06 9.25
CA PRO A 246 8.47 11.89 8.05
C PRO A 246 9.03 13.29 8.26
N LEU A 247 9.02 13.81 9.49
CA LEU A 247 9.65 15.10 9.82
C LEU A 247 11.17 15.06 9.62
N LEU A 248 11.79 13.89 9.66
CA LEU A 248 13.21 13.73 9.34
C LEU A 248 13.54 14.14 7.91
N ALA A 249 12.56 14.08 6.99
CA ALA A 249 12.75 14.52 5.59
C ALA A 249 13.15 16.00 5.49
N LEU A 250 12.84 16.82 6.50
CA LEU A 250 13.30 18.21 6.57
C LEU A 250 14.83 18.32 6.60
N PHE A 251 15.51 17.29 7.07
CA PHE A 251 16.98 17.23 7.13
C PHE A 251 17.61 16.61 5.87
N ALA A 252 16.80 16.07 4.95
CA ALA A 252 17.32 15.40 3.77
C ALA A 252 18.17 16.33 2.90
N GLN A 253 17.66 17.52 2.59
CA GLN A 253 18.38 18.48 1.76
C GLN A 253 19.63 19.06 2.46
N PRO A 254 19.59 19.55 3.72
CA PRO A 254 20.78 20.03 4.41
C PRO A 254 21.89 18.97 4.53
N LEU A 255 21.55 17.73 4.90
CA LEU A 255 22.53 16.67 5.06
C LEU A 255 22.99 16.09 3.71
N GLY A 256 22.20 16.26 2.64
CA GLY A 256 22.55 15.85 1.29
C GLY A 256 23.45 16.84 0.54
N ASN A 257 23.89 17.93 1.18
CA ASN A 257 24.72 18.94 0.54
C ASN A 257 26.18 18.41 0.34
N LYS A 258 26.59 18.26 -0.93
CA LYS A 258 27.91 17.77 -1.31
C LYS A 258 29.04 18.69 -0.85
N GLU A 259 28.82 19.99 -0.82
CA GLU A 259 29.82 20.95 -0.39
C GLU A 259 30.18 20.83 1.08
N VAL A 260 29.22 20.35 1.89
CA VAL A 260 29.39 20.19 3.34
C VAL A 260 29.83 18.77 3.72
N PHE A 261 29.22 17.76 3.11
CA PHE A 261 29.39 16.35 3.51
C PHE A 261 30.12 15.50 2.45
N GLY A 262 30.62 16.12 1.38
CA GLY A 262 31.39 15.46 0.33
C GLY A 262 30.55 14.72 -0.71
N GLU A 263 31.24 14.07 -1.65
CA GLU A 263 30.62 13.45 -2.85
C GLU A 263 29.58 12.38 -2.54
N GLN A 264 29.68 11.74 -1.40
CA GLN A 264 28.75 10.68 -0.98
C GLN A 264 27.57 11.18 -0.14
N ALA A 265 27.37 12.50 -0.02
CA ALA A 265 26.31 13.09 0.77
C ALA A 265 24.89 12.61 0.36
N TYR A 266 24.72 12.13 -0.87
CA TYR A 266 23.46 11.57 -1.36
C TYR A 266 22.91 10.38 -0.54
N TRP A 267 23.76 9.71 0.25
CA TRP A 267 23.30 8.63 1.10
C TRP A 267 22.39 9.10 2.24
N PHE A 268 22.61 10.29 2.77
CA PHE A 268 21.78 10.82 3.86
C PHE A 268 20.31 10.98 3.45
N PRO A 269 19.97 11.69 2.34
CA PRO A 269 18.58 11.77 1.89
C PRO A 269 17.98 10.41 1.59
N ILE A 270 18.73 9.49 0.97
CA ILE A 270 18.23 8.15 0.63
C ILE A 270 17.83 7.38 1.90
N ILE A 271 18.67 7.39 2.93
CA ILE A 271 18.37 6.73 4.19
C ILE A 271 17.20 7.41 4.90
N ILE A 272 17.19 8.73 4.96
CA ILE A 272 16.15 9.52 5.63
C ILE A 272 14.78 9.28 4.96
N ILE A 273 14.71 9.38 3.62
CA ILE A 273 13.47 9.16 2.87
C ILE A 273 13.03 7.70 3.00
N GLY A 274 13.97 6.74 2.97
CA GLY A 274 13.66 5.32 3.18
C GLY A 274 13.04 5.06 4.56
N ILE A 275 13.59 5.65 5.62
CA ILE A 275 13.05 5.55 7.00
C ILE A 275 11.68 6.23 7.08
N ALA A 276 11.51 7.41 6.50
CA ALA A 276 10.24 8.11 6.44
C ALA A 276 9.18 7.29 5.69
N GLY A 277 9.56 6.66 4.57
CA GLY A 277 8.72 5.74 3.82
C GLY A 277 8.32 4.49 4.62
N ALA A 278 9.27 3.90 5.36
CA ALA A 278 8.99 2.76 6.25
C ALA A 278 7.98 3.13 7.34
N ALA A 279 8.14 4.30 7.95
CA ALA A 279 7.22 4.80 8.97
C ALA A 279 5.82 5.08 8.39
N HIS A 280 5.74 5.70 7.19
CA HIS A 280 4.48 5.92 6.50
C HIS A 280 3.74 4.60 6.22
N GLN A 281 4.42 3.59 5.67
CA GLN A 281 3.80 2.29 5.39
C GLN A 281 3.38 1.57 6.67
N SER A 282 4.15 1.71 7.75
CA SER A 282 3.77 1.21 9.09
C SER A 282 2.52 1.90 9.62
N TRP A 283 2.41 3.22 9.44
CA TRP A 283 1.24 4.00 9.80
C TRP A 283 0.02 3.56 8.98
N SER A 284 0.18 3.40 7.65
CA SER A 284 -0.88 2.97 6.73
C SER A 284 -1.41 1.57 7.10
N ALA A 285 -0.56 0.62 7.44
CA ALA A 285 -0.99 -0.71 7.90
C ALA A 285 -1.83 -0.63 9.19
N ASN A 286 -1.47 0.26 10.10
CA ASN A 286 -2.20 0.45 11.35
C ASN A 286 -3.57 1.10 11.16
N ILE A 287 -3.73 2.13 10.31
CA ILE A 287 -5.04 2.75 10.08
C ILE A 287 -6.03 1.77 9.45
N TYR A 288 -5.60 0.91 8.52
CA TYR A 288 -6.45 -0.13 7.97
C TYR A 288 -6.87 -1.17 9.02
N SER A 289 -5.98 -1.50 9.95
CA SER A 289 -6.31 -2.38 11.07
C SER A 289 -7.30 -1.74 12.04
N VAL A 290 -7.18 -0.43 12.28
CA VAL A 290 -8.14 0.35 13.08
C VAL A 290 -9.54 0.32 12.46
N VAL A 291 -9.66 0.39 11.12
CA VAL A 291 -10.94 0.22 10.44
C VAL A 291 -11.56 -1.14 10.78
N GLY A 292 -10.76 -2.21 10.76
CA GLY A 292 -11.21 -3.56 11.12
C GLY A 292 -11.63 -3.71 12.59
N ASP A 293 -11.17 -2.82 13.49
CA ASP A 293 -11.57 -2.84 14.91
C ASP A 293 -12.83 -2.02 15.19
N MET A 294 -13.06 -0.96 14.40
CA MET A 294 -14.14 0.00 14.65
C MET A 294 -15.45 -0.33 13.92
N PHE A 295 -15.37 -1.05 12.80
CA PHE A 295 -16.52 -1.28 11.93
C PHE A 295 -16.87 -2.77 11.80
N PRO A 296 -18.17 -3.12 11.61
CA PRO A 296 -18.58 -4.47 11.31
C PRO A 296 -17.89 -5.01 10.04
N LYS A 297 -17.64 -6.32 9.98
CA LYS A 297 -16.94 -6.96 8.84
C LYS A 297 -17.59 -6.65 7.49
N SER A 298 -18.92 -6.54 7.44
CA SER A 298 -19.69 -6.18 6.24
C SER A 298 -19.42 -4.76 5.70
N THR A 299 -18.92 -3.85 6.55
CA THR A 299 -18.71 -2.43 6.22
C THR A 299 -17.24 -2.08 5.98
N ILE A 300 -16.31 -2.93 6.43
CA ILE A 300 -14.84 -2.69 6.34
C ILE A 300 -14.44 -2.33 4.91
N ALA A 301 -14.90 -3.10 3.92
CA ALA A 301 -14.53 -2.86 2.51
C ALA A 301 -14.96 -1.47 2.01
N ALA A 302 -16.15 -1.00 2.42
CA ALA A 302 -16.65 0.34 2.07
C ALA A 302 -15.79 1.44 2.68
N ILE A 303 -15.45 1.33 3.98
CA ILE A 303 -14.61 2.32 4.67
C ILE A 303 -13.18 2.35 4.12
N VAL A 304 -12.60 1.18 3.83
CA VAL A 304 -11.28 1.08 3.20
C VAL A 304 -11.30 1.71 1.80
N GLY A 305 -12.38 1.48 1.03
CA GLY A 305 -12.58 2.11 -0.27
C GLY A 305 -12.68 3.63 -0.19
N ILE A 306 -13.41 4.17 0.79
CA ILE A 306 -13.51 5.62 1.07
C ILE A 306 -12.13 6.19 1.41
N GLY A 307 -11.36 5.51 2.27
CA GLY A 307 -9.98 5.90 2.61
C GLY A 307 -9.05 5.86 1.39
N GLY A 308 -9.13 4.81 0.57
CA GLY A 308 -8.36 4.69 -0.67
C GLY A 308 -8.69 5.78 -1.69
N MET A 309 -9.97 6.13 -1.84
CA MET A 309 -10.40 7.25 -2.68
C MET A 309 -9.83 8.59 -2.18
N ALA A 310 -9.86 8.82 -0.87
CA ALA A 310 -9.27 10.01 -0.26
C ALA A 310 -7.76 10.11 -0.54
N GLY A 311 -7.04 8.99 -0.37
CA GLY A 311 -5.60 8.91 -0.65
C GLY A 311 -5.25 9.03 -2.14
N GLY A 312 -6.17 8.69 -3.04
CA GLY A 312 -5.96 8.88 -4.48
C GLY A 312 -6.18 10.31 -4.97
N ILE A 313 -6.86 11.15 -4.17
CA ILE A 313 -7.14 12.57 -4.48
C ILE A 313 -6.07 13.49 -3.83
N SER A 314 -5.31 12.98 -2.88
CA SER A 314 -4.33 13.73 -2.08
C SER A 314 -3.13 14.27 -2.86
#